data_f495a8f6854aec487425db4022c146da
#
_entry.id   f495a8f6854aec487425db4022c146da
#
_cell.length_a   1.000
_cell.length_b   1.000
_cell.length_c   1.000
_cell.angle_alpha   90.00
_cell.angle_beta   90.00
_cell.angle_gamma   90.00
#
_symmetry.space_group_name_H-M   'P 1'
#
loop_
_entity.id
_entity.type
_entity.pdbx_description
1 polymer ?
#
loop_
_entity_poly.entity_id
_entity_poly.type
_entity_poly.pdbx_seq_one_letter_code
_entity_poly.pdbx_strand_id
1 'polypeptide(L)'
;QQRLPIHLSLTYDEETTFIGVRGLLADLAERGIRPAGCIIGEPTDMRAIVAHKGKRDFCCRLRGREAHSSLTPTGVNAIEYAAELIGFIRRLAERLAREEPRDARFEVPYSTLQTGTIKGGIAVNVVPRDCEFQFEMRNLPATPHDAMTQPILDYAQRELLPKMRAVAADADLRFEMGMDLPAFGIAADAPLVQWAQQLAGSAHLGAGAVSFATEASMFSSAGIPTVVMGPGSIEQAHKPDEYISYAQVAACEAFFARLCAAEPFGN
;
A
#
# COMPACT_ATOMS: atom_id res chain seq x y z
N GLN A 1 38.24 1.74 11.65
CA GLN A 1 37.32 1.90 12.81
C GLN A 1 35.98 2.36 12.28
N GLN A 2 34.89 1.69 12.67
CA GLN A 2 33.52 2.11 12.33
C GLN A 2 33.28 3.50 12.99
N ARG A 3 32.80 4.45 12.18
CA ARG A 3 32.57 5.84 12.61
C ARG A 3 31.10 6.16 12.92
N LEU A 4 30.20 5.29 12.44
CA LEU A 4 28.75 5.39 12.64
C LEU A 4 28.22 4.17 13.38
N PRO A 5 27.32 4.31 14.34
CA PRO A 5 26.55 3.16 14.81
C PRO A 5 25.62 2.68 13.68
N ILE A 6 25.79 1.42 13.28
CA ILE A 6 24.96 0.77 12.26
C ILE A 6 24.13 -0.29 12.97
N HIS A 7 22.81 -0.23 12.80
CA HIS A 7 21.88 -1.23 13.27
C HIS A 7 21.40 -2.06 12.08
N LEU A 8 21.56 -3.37 12.15
CA LEU A 8 20.92 -4.30 11.23
C LEU A 8 19.62 -4.76 11.88
N SER A 9 18.50 -4.47 11.24
CA SER A 9 17.19 -4.87 11.70
C SER A 9 16.59 -5.89 10.72
N LEU A 10 16.06 -6.97 11.28
CA LEU A 10 15.36 -8.02 10.53
C LEU A 10 13.91 -8.03 11.01
N THR A 11 12.99 -7.79 10.11
CA THR A 11 11.55 -7.82 10.35
C THR A 11 10.96 -9.16 9.91
N TYR A 12 9.75 -9.46 10.31
CA TYR A 12 9.00 -10.64 9.93
C TYR A 12 7.62 -10.25 9.42
N ASP A 13 6.99 -11.13 8.66
CA ASP A 13 5.67 -10.91 8.05
C ASP A 13 5.60 -9.70 7.11
N GLU A 14 6.71 -9.30 6.50
CA GLU A 14 6.74 -8.20 5.53
C GLU A 14 5.81 -8.51 4.35
N GLU A 15 5.85 -9.73 3.82
CA GLU A 15 5.07 -10.20 2.66
C GLU A 15 3.55 -10.33 2.93
N THR A 16 3.12 -10.19 4.18
CA THR A 16 1.73 -10.47 4.56
C THR A 16 1.06 -9.35 5.32
N THR A 17 1.61 -8.93 6.46
CA THR A 17 0.91 -8.04 7.40
C THR A 17 1.70 -6.82 7.84
N PHE A 18 3.01 -6.78 7.58
CA PHE A 18 3.93 -5.75 8.08
C PHE A 18 3.90 -5.59 9.61
N ILE A 19 3.58 -6.67 10.34
CA ILE A 19 3.46 -6.58 11.81
C ILE A 19 4.83 -6.45 12.48
N GLY A 20 5.87 -7.07 11.90
CA GLY A 20 7.24 -7.04 12.44
C GLY A 20 7.79 -5.62 12.55
N VAL A 21 7.65 -4.82 11.51
CA VAL A 21 8.13 -3.42 11.51
C VAL A 21 7.41 -2.56 12.55
N ARG A 22 6.13 -2.82 12.81
CA ARG A 22 5.36 -2.08 13.83
C ARG A 22 5.96 -2.33 15.23
N GLY A 23 6.30 -3.59 15.52
CA GLY A 23 6.98 -3.97 16.78
C GLY A 23 8.36 -3.33 16.89
N LEU A 24 9.16 -3.35 15.82
CA LEU A 24 10.47 -2.70 15.77
C LEU A 24 10.38 -1.19 16.02
N LEU A 25 9.47 -0.50 15.36
CA LEU A 25 9.29 0.96 15.53
C LEU A 25 8.83 1.31 16.95
N ALA A 26 7.97 0.47 17.56
CA ALA A 26 7.57 0.63 18.95
C ALA A 26 8.75 0.47 19.92
N ASP A 27 9.59 -0.55 19.74
CA ASP A 27 10.80 -0.76 20.55
C ASP A 27 11.80 0.41 20.42
N LEU A 28 12.03 0.89 19.18
CA LEU A 28 12.89 2.06 18.95
C LEU A 28 12.37 3.30 19.70
N ALA A 29 11.05 3.54 19.62
CA ALA A 29 10.41 4.67 20.30
C ALA A 29 10.51 4.55 21.83
N GLU A 30 10.23 3.38 22.40
CA GLU A 30 10.31 3.10 23.83
C GLU A 30 11.73 3.29 24.36
N ARG A 31 12.73 2.85 23.59
CA ARG A 31 14.15 3.00 23.94
C ARG A 31 14.72 4.38 23.65
N GLY A 32 13.92 5.29 23.05
CA GLY A 32 14.38 6.62 22.68
C GLY A 32 15.42 6.63 21.56
N ILE A 33 15.53 5.55 20.78
CA ILE A 33 16.47 5.44 19.67
C ILE A 33 15.87 6.15 18.44
N ARG A 34 16.59 7.15 17.93
CA ARG A 34 16.19 7.90 16.73
C ARG A 34 17.27 7.74 15.65
N PRO A 35 17.11 6.80 14.71
CA PRO A 35 18.03 6.66 13.60
C PRO A 35 18.11 7.94 12.76
N ALA A 36 19.32 8.34 12.36
CA ALA A 36 19.49 9.47 11.44
C ALA A 36 18.94 9.19 10.06
N GLY A 37 18.88 7.91 9.67
CA GLY A 37 18.27 7.43 8.43
C GLY A 37 18.10 5.92 8.45
N CYS A 38 17.26 5.45 7.50
CA CYS A 38 16.98 4.03 7.30
C CYS A 38 17.15 3.70 5.81
N ILE A 39 17.75 2.56 5.53
CA ILE A 39 17.86 1.98 4.19
C ILE A 39 17.09 0.66 4.23
N ILE A 40 16.02 0.56 3.46
CA ILE A 40 15.19 -0.64 3.33
C ILE A 40 15.76 -1.49 2.19
N GLY A 41 16.08 -2.74 2.48
CA GLY A 41 16.69 -3.68 1.55
C GLY A 41 15.68 -4.36 0.64
N GLU A 42 15.35 -3.76 -0.48
CA GLU A 42 14.48 -4.32 -1.52
C GLU A 42 15.27 -4.55 -2.82
N PRO A 43 14.80 -5.45 -3.71
CA PRO A 43 15.50 -5.76 -4.96
C PRO A 43 15.33 -4.61 -5.99
N THR A 44 16.21 -3.61 -5.91
CA THR A 44 16.18 -2.38 -6.72
C THR A 44 17.37 -2.23 -7.67
N ASP A 45 18.14 -3.31 -7.89
CA ASP A 45 19.41 -3.27 -8.62
C ASP A 45 20.39 -2.22 -8.05
N MET A 46 20.40 -2.03 -6.73
CA MET A 46 21.16 -1.00 -6.00
C MET A 46 20.79 0.45 -6.41
N ARG A 47 19.67 0.66 -7.08
CA ARG A 47 19.12 1.99 -7.38
C ARG A 47 18.37 2.54 -6.18
N ALA A 48 18.55 3.83 -5.87
CA ALA A 48 17.78 4.49 -4.82
C ALA A 48 16.33 4.69 -5.26
N ILE A 49 15.39 4.12 -4.53
CA ILE A 49 13.95 4.33 -4.69
C ILE A 49 13.49 5.32 -3.62
N VAL A 50 12.91 6.42 -4.07
CA VAL A 50 12.52 7.57 -3.24
C VAL A 50 11.01 7.73 -3.09
N ALA A 51 10.23 6.86 -3.73
CA ALA A 51 8.79 6.87 -3.56
C ALA A 51 8.18 5.49 -3.88
N HIS A 52 7.12 5.15 -3.17
CA HIS A 52 6.22 4.07 -3.54
C HIS A 52 4.76 4.43 -3.27
N LYS A 53 3.84 3.77 -3.97
CA LYS A 53 2.40 3.92 -3.71
C LYS A 53 2.03 3.30 -2.37
N GLY A 54 1.03 3.89 -1.73
CA GLY A 54 0.36 3.26 -0.60
C GLY A 54 -0.55 2.12 -1.06
N LYS A 55 -0.97 1.30 -0.11
CA LYS A 55 -1.94 0.23 -0.31
C LYS A 55 -2.96 0.24 0.83
N ARG A 56 -4.24 0.22 0.48
CA ARG A 56 -5.31 -0.04 1.44
C ARG A 56 -6.36 -0.93 0.78
N ASP A 57 -6.84 -1.93 1.50
CA ASP A 57 -7.90 -2.80 1.04
C ASP A 57 -9.02 -2.94 2.06
N PHE A 58 -10.20 -3.27 1.56
CA PHE A 58 -11.40 -3.46 2.35
C PHE A 58 -12.15 -4.71 1.91
N CYS A 59 -12.71 -5.41 2.89
CA CYS A 59 -13.80 -6.33 2.71
C CYS A 59 -15.12 -5.60 3.02
N CYS A 60 -15.99 -5.48 2.04
CA CYS A 60 -17.31 -4.89 2.20
C CYS A 60 -18.36 -6.00 2.29
N ARG A 61 -19.14 -6.02 3.38
CA ARG A 61 -20.22 -6.97 3.59
C ARG A 61 -21.55 -6.28 3.63
N LEU A 62 -22.46 -6.76 2.78
CA LEU A 62 -23.84 -6.29 2.72
C LEU A 62 -24.77 -7.39 3.21
N ARG A 63 -25.67 -7.01 4.10
CA ARG A 63 -26.78 -7.84 4.57
C ARG A 63 -28.10 -7.16 4.24
N GLY A 64 -28.83 -7.75 3.33
CA GLY A 64 -30.18 -7.37 2.99
C GLY A 64 -31.24 -8.27 3.62
N ARG A 65 -32.33 -8.50 2.87
CA ARG A 65 -33.42 -9.40 3.27
C ARG A 65 -33.81 -10.29 2.11
N GLU A 66 -33.80 -11.60 2.35
CA GLU A 66 -34.26 -12.58 1.36
C GLU A 66 -35.77 -12.52 1.14
N ALA A 67 -36.20 -12.88 -0.06
CA ALA A 67 -37.59 -13.05 -0.45
C ALA A 67 -37.63 -13.98 -1.67
N HIS A 68 -38.80 -14.55 -1.95
CA HIS A 68 -39.01 -15.21 -3.23
C HIS A 68 -38.91 -14.17 -4.37
N SER A 69 -38.32 -14.53 -5.50
CA SER A 69 -38.10 -13.58 -6.62
C SER A 69 -39.37 -12.92 -7.16
N SER A 70 -40.55 -13.59 -7.04
CA SER A 70 -41.82 -12.98 -7.39
C SER A 70 -42.27 -11.88 -6.41
N LEU A 71 -41.62 -11.76 -5.27
CA LEU A 71 -41.88 -10.78 -4.23
C LEU A 71 -40.69 -9.83 -4.02
N THR A 72 -39.88 -9.62 -5.05
CA THR A 72 -38.65 -8.79 -5.02
C THR A 72 -38.81 -7.48 -4.24
N PRO A 73 -39.89 -6.68 -4.37
CA PRO A 73 -40.03 -5.43 -3.64
C PRO A 73 -40.12 -5.57 -2.11
N THR A 74 -40.37 -6.76 -1.60
CA THR A 74 -40.41 -7.04 -0.14
C THR A 74 -39.04 -7.45 0.40
N GLY A 75 -38.08 -7.75 -0.47
CA GLY A 75 -36.69 -8.08 -0.14
C GLY A 75 -35.76 -6.88 -0.27
N VAL A 76 -34.51 -7.08 0.17
CA VAL A 76 -33.39 -6.15 -0.07
C VAL A 76 -32.26 -6.96 -0.71
N ASN A 77 -32.03 -6.72 -2.00
CA ASN A 77 -31.07 -7.47 -2.79
C ASN A 77 -29.64 -7.00 -2.52
N ALA A 78 -28.89 -7.74 -1.72
CA ALA A 78 -27.51 -7.38 -1.37
C ALA A 78 -26.57 -7.33 -2.57
N ILE A 79 -26.79 -8.13 -3.62
CA ILE A 79 -25.98 -8.09 -4.84
C ILE A 79 -26.20 -6.78 -5.61
N GLU A 80 -27.44 -6.30 -5.74
CA GLU A 80 -27.74 -5.06 -6.46
C GLU A 80 -27.16 -3.85 -5.76
N TYR A 81 -27.27 -3.77 -4.43
CA TYR A 81 -26.63 -2.71 -3.63
C TYR A 81 -25.09 -2.80 -3.69
N ALA A 82 -24.51 -4.01 -3.69
CA ALA A 82 -23.07 -4.19 -3.90
C ALA A 82 -22.65 -3.69 -5.29
N ALA A 83 -23.42 -4.01 -6.33
CA ALA A 83 -23.16 -3.55 -7.70
C ALA A 83 -23.24 -2.01 -7.82
N GLU A 84 -24.20 -1.37 -7.13
CA GLU A 84 -24.31 0.09 -7.08
C GLU A 84 -23.09 0.74 -6.41
N LEU A 85 -22.60 0.16 -5.30
CA LEU A 85 -21.40 0.62 -4.61
C LEU A 85 -20.13 0.38 -5.44
N ILE A 86 -19.99 -0.78 -6.08
CA ILE A 86 -18.89 -1.09 -7.01
C ILE A 86 -18.90 -0.11 -8.19
N GLY A 87 -20.08 0.21 -8.71
CA GLY A 87 -20.25 1.23 -9.73
C GLY A 87 -19.77 2.61 -9.28
N PHE A 88 -20.03 2.99 -8.04
CA PHE A 88 -19.50 4.23 -7.43
C PHE A 88 -17.98 4.19 -7.32
N ILE A 89 -17.39 3.10 -6.81
CA ILE A 89 -15.94 2.91 -6.70
C ILE A 89 -15.28 3.05 -8.08
N ARG A 90 -15.85 2.43 -9.11
CA ARG A 90 -15.36 2.54 -10.48
C ARG A 90 -15.39 3.98 -11.00
N ARG A 91 -16.50 4.72 -10.81
CA ARG A 91 -16.58 6.14 -11.19
C ARG A 91 -15.55 7.00 -10.46
N LEU A 92 -15.28 6.70 -9.19
CA LEU A 92 -14.22 7.37 -8.43
C LEU A 92 -12.84 7.08 -9.02
N ALA A 93 -12.55 5.82 -9.37
CA ALA A 93 -11.31 5.44 -10.05
C ALA A 93 -11.13 6.17 -11.40
N GLU A 94 -12.19 6.24 -12.22
CA GLU A 94 -12.20 6.97 -13.48
C GLU A 94 -11.98 8.48 -13.28
N ARG A 95 -12.51 9.07 -12.22
CA ARG A 95 -12.29 10.47 -11.85
C ARG A 95 -10.84 10.72 -11.47
N LEU A 96 -10.25 9.90 -10.59
CA LEU A 96 -8.82 10.00 -10.22
C LEU A 96 -7.93 9.87 -11.46
N ALA A 97 -8.23 8.92 -12.34
CA ALA A 97 -7.51 8.75 -13.60
C ALA A 97 -7.58 9.96 -14.52
N ARG A 98 -8.59 10.83 -14.44
CA ARG A 98 -8.70 12.06 -15.26
C ARG A 98 -8.15 13.29 -14.56
N GLU A 99 -8.38 13.44 -13.26
CA GLU A 99 -8.32 14.73 -12.55
C GLU A 99 -7.16 14.83 -11.58
N GLU A 100 -6.63 13.70 -11.08
CA GLU A 100 -5.52 13.70 -10.13
C GLU A 100 -4.24 14.24 -10.78
N PRO A 101 -3.47 15.10 -10.12
CA PRO A 101 -2.15 15.52 -10.58
C PRO A 101 -1.25 14.31 -10.83
N ARG A 102 -0.57 14.32 -11.98
CA ARG A 102 0.28 13.19 -12.41
C ARG A 102 1.61 13.20 -11.67
N ASP A 103 2.02 12.03 -11.21
CA ASP A 103 3.38 11.78 -10.76
C ASP A 103 4.10 10.90 -11.80
N ALA A 104 4.87 11.55 -12.68
CA ALA A 104 5.55 10.89 -13.80
C ALA A 104 6.66 9.89 -13.35
N ARG A 105 6.96 9.81 -12.07
CA ARG A 105 7.90 8.79 -11.54
C ARG A 105 7.30 7.39 -11.59
N PHE A 106 5.96 7.26 -11.59
CA PHE A 106 5.26 5.98 -11.61
C PHE A 106 4.78 5.62 -13.03
N GLU A 107 4.85 4.34 -13.38
CA GLU A 107 4.32 3.82 -14.64
C GLU A 107 2.83 4.15 -14.81
N VAL A 108 2.02 3.93 -13.76
CA VAL A 108 0.65 4.44 -13.67
C VAL A 108 0.70 5.71 -12.82
N PRO A 109 0.68 6.91 -13.42
CA PRO A 109 1.03 8.18 -12.75
C PRO A 109 -0.12 8.80 -11.96
N TYR A 110 -1.06 7.99 -11.47
CA TYR A 110 -2.22 8.38 -10.65
C TYR A 110 -2.61 7.27 -9.70
N SER A 111 -3.46 7.61 -8.73
CA SER A 111 -4.02 6.64 -7.76
C SER A 111 -5.06 5.76 -8.41
N THR A 112 -5.10 4.49 -8.01
CA THR A 112 -5.99 3.49 -8.60
C THR A 112 -6.89 2.86 -7.54
N LEU A 113 -8.07 2.42 -8.00
CA LEU A 113 -9.05 1.65 -7.25
C LEU A 113 -9.53 0.50 -8.11
N GLN A 114 -9.67 -0.69 -7.52
CA GLN A 114 -10.26 -1.83 -8.20
C GLN A 114 -11.06 -2.71 -7.23
N THR A 115 -12.10 -3.37 -7.73
CA THR A 115 -12.77 -4.47 -7.04
C THR A 115 -12.16 -5.78 -7.51
N GLY A 116 -11.58 -6.55 -6.57
CA GLY A 116 -10.84 -7.78 -6.88
C GLY A 116 -11.70 -9.03 -6.81
N THR A 117 -12.64 -9.10 -5.84
CA THR A 117 -13.50 -10.27 -5.62
C THR A 117 -14.93 -9.85 -5.32
N ILE A 118 -15.89 -10.73 -5.66
CA ILE A 118 -17.30 -10.59 -5.25
C ILE A 118 -17.92 -11.98 -5.10
N LYS A 119 -18.74 -12.15 -4.04
CA LYS A 119 -19.50 -13.37 -3.77
C LYS A 119 -20.84 -13.01 -3.16
N GLY A 120 -21.93 -13.58 -3.66
CA GLY A 120 -23.28 -13.34 -3.11
C GLY A 120 -24.35 -14.21 -3.71
N GLY A 121 -25.50 -14.29 -3.03
CA GLY A 121 -26.67 -15.06 -3.47
C GLY A 121 -26.52 -16.58 -3.29
N ILE A 122 -27.63 -17.29 -3.40
CA ILE A 122 -27.71 -18.76 -3.25
C ILE A 122 -28.45 -19.43 -4.41
N ALA A 123 -29.44 -18.76 -4.99
CA ALA A 123 -30.25 -19.28 -6.11
C ALA A 123 -30.88 -18.14 -6.89
N VAL A 124 -31.16 -18.36 -8.18
CA VAL A 124 -31.71 -17.32 -9.10
C VAL A 124 -33.12 -16.87 -8.69
N ASN A 125 -33.88 -17.71 -8.04
CA ASN A 125 -35.27 -17.44 -7.62
C ASN A 125 -35.40 -16.95 -6.16
N VAL A 126 -34.29 -16.56 -5.54
CA VAL A 126 -34.25 -15.99 -4.18
C VAL A 126 -33.56 -14.65 -4.22
N VAL A 127 -34.19 -13.61 -3.67
CA VAL A 127 -33.55 -12.29 -3.47
C VAL A 127 -32.33 -12.48 -2.56
N PRO A 128 -31.12 -12.14 -3.00
CA PRO A 128 -29.90 -12.37 -2.21
C PRO A 128 -29.88 -11.54 -0.92
N ARG A 129 -29.77 -12.24 0.23
CA ARG A 129 -29.61 -11.58 1.53
C ARG A 129 -28.18 -11.10 1.75
N ASP A 130 -27.19 -11.90 1.39
CA ASP A 130 -25.79 -11.64 1.70
C ASP A 130 -24.98 -11.45 0.42
N CYS A 131 -24.11 -10.43 0.43
CA CYS A 131 -23.09 -10.21 -0.58
C CYS A 131 -21.82 -9.66 0.07
N GLU A 132 -20.69 -10.17 -0.35
CA GLU A 132 -19.37 -9.71 0.06
C GLU A 132 -18.54 -9.39 -1.18
N PHE A 133 -17.79 -8.29 -1.15
CA PHE A 133 -16.79 -7.99 -2.16
C PHE A 133 -15.57 -7.34 -1.53
N GLN A 134 -14.44 -7.47 -2.19
CA GLN A 134 -13.18 -6.87 -1.76
C GLN A 134 -12.71 -5.87 -2.82
N PHE A 135 -12.22 -4.74 -2.35
CA PHE A 135 -11.61 -3.73 -3.21
C PHE A 135 -10.31 -3.20 -2.60
N GLU A 136 -9.43 -2.77 -3.46
CA GLU A 136 -8.11 -2.26 -3.13
C GLU A 136 -7.89 -0.87 -3.73
N MET A 137 -7.10 -0.05 -3.06
CA MET A 137 -6.61 1.22 -3.56
C MET A 137 -5.10 1.31 -3.49
N ARG A 138 -4.51 1.99 -4.48
CA ARG A 138 -3.09 2.35 -4.55
C ARG A 138 -2.98 3.85 -4.74
N ASN A 139 -2.62 4.58 -3.68
CA ASN A 139 -2.54 6.03 -3.73
C ASN A 139 -1.12 6.52 -4.03
N LEU A 140 -1.03 7.67 -4.70
CA LEU A 140 0.21 8.42 -4.81
C LEU A 140 0.62 9.04 -3.45
N PRO A 141 1.92 9.34 -3.23
CA PRO A 141 2.37 9.99 -1.99
C PRO A 141 1.65 11.32 -1.68
N ALA A 142 1.23 12.06 -2.71
CA ALA A 142 0.51 13.31 -2.55
C ALA A 142 -0.99 13.16 -2.22
N THR A 143 -1.55 11.94 -2.33
CA THR A 143 -2.98 11.69 -2.14
C THR A 143 -3.18 10.83 -0.89
N PRO A 144 -3.69 11.40 0.22
CA PRO A 144 -3.97 10.63 1.43
C PRO A 144 -5.01 9.53 1.18
N HIS A 145 -4.87 8.37 1.84
CA HIS A 145 -5.85 7.28 1.77
C HIS A 145 -7.28 7.75 2.04
N ASP A 146 -7.48 8.63 3.02
CA ASP A 146 -8.80 9.08 3.43
C ASP A 146 -9.50 9.92 2.35
N ALA A 147 -8.76 10.63 1.52
CA ALA A 147 -9.31 11.34 0.37
C ALA A 147 -9.99 10.39 -0.65
N MET A 148 -9.54 9.15 -0.72
CA MET A 148 -10.13 8.10 -1.57
C MET A 148 -11.17 7.27 -0.81
N THR A 149 -10.93 6.98 0.45
CA THR A 149 -11.78 6.10 1.27
C THR A 149 -13.08 6.79 1.68
N GLN A 150 -12.99 8.03 2.19
CA GLN A 150 -14.14 8.72 2.77
C GLN A 150 -15.33 8.87 1.82
N PRO A 151 -15.15 9.22 0.54
CA PRO A 151 -16.27 9.28 -0.41
C PRO A 151 -17.01 7.95 -0.57
N ILE A 152 -16.31 6.81 -0.49
CA ILE A 152 -16.91 5.47 -0.59
C ILE A 152 -17.74 5.17 0.65
N LEU A 153 -17.17 5.42 1.84
CA LEU A 153 -17.85 5.22 3.11
C LEU A 153 -19.10 6.12 3.21
N ASP A 154 -18.98 7.38 2.84
CA ASP A 154 -20.08 8.34 2.86
C ASP A 154 -21.20 7.93 1.91
N TYR A 155 -20.87 7.50 0.69
CA TYR A 155 -21.87 7.02 -0.26
C TYR A 155 -22.63 5.80 0.28
N ALA A 156 -21.92 4.84 0.82
CA ALA A 156 -22.49 3.64 1.41
C ALA A 156 -23.44 3.98 2.59
N GLN A 157 -23.00 4.84 3.51
CA GLN A 157 -23.73 5.16 4.73
C GLN A 157 -24.88 6.15 4.51
N ARG A 158 -24.72 7.13 3.61
CA ARG A 158 -25.71 8.20 3.44
C ARG A 158 -26.69 7.93 2.32
N GLU A 159 -26.27 7.16 1.28
CA GLU A 159 -27.10 6.91 0.11
C GLU A 159 -27.67 5.49 0.05
N LEU A 160 -26.84 4.46 0.34
CA LEU A 160 -27.27 3.07 0.16
C LEU A 160 -27.96 2.51 1.40
N LEU A 161 -27.34 2.61 2.56
CA LEU A 161 -27.86 2.02 3.79
C LEU A 161 -29.27 2.53 4.18
N PRO A 162 -29.61 3.83 4.03
CA PRO A 162 -30.97 4.29 4.28
C PRO A 162 -32.02 3.68 3.34
N LYS A 163 -31.69 3.48 2.05
CA LYS A 163 -32.58 2.82 1.09
C LYS A 163 -32.82 1.36 1.47
N MET A 164 -31.76 0.65 1.87
CA MET A 164 -31.86 -0.74 2.34
C MET A 164 -32.76 -0.82 3.59
N ARG A 165 -32.54 0.06 4.56
CA ARG A 165 -33.29 0.09 5.83
C ARG A 165 -34.74 0.55 5.69
N ALA A 166 -35.08 1.28 4.66
CA ALA A 166 -36.46 1.63 4.36
C ALA A 166 -37.32 0.38 4.04
N VAL A 167 -36.71 -0.70 3.54
CA VAL A 167 -37.38 -1.98 3.24
C VAL A 167 -37.17 -3.00 4.35
N ALA A 168 -35.98 -3.08 4.93
CA ALA A 168 -35.63 -3.99 6.00
C ALA A 168 -34.79 -3.26 7.05
N ALA A 169 -35.37 -3.00 8.22
CA ALA A 169 -34.74 -2.21 9.27
C ALA A 169 -33.41 -2.82 9.80
N ASP A 170 -33.26 -4.14 9.66
CA ASP A 170 -32.07 -4.89 10.06
C ASP A 170 -31.01 -5.03 8.94
N ALA A 171 -31.26 -4.40 7.77
CA ALA A 171 -30.27 -4.35 6.69
C ALA A 171 -29.02 -3.60 7.13
N ASP A 172 -27.87 -4.07 6.69
CA ASP A 172 -26.57 -3.55 7.12
C ASP A 172 -25.55 -3.54 5.99
N LEU A 173 -24.56 -2.65 6.12
CA LEU A 173 -23.43 -2.50 5.24
C LEU A 173 -22.20 -2.16 6.06
N ARG A 174 -21.20 -3.01 6.03
CA ARG A 174 -19.99 -2.88 6.85
C ARG A 174 -18.74 -2.97 5.99
N PHE A 175 -17.74 -2.21 6.40
CA PHE A 175 -16.39 -2.29 5.88
C PHE A 175 -15.46 -2.83 6.95
N GLU A 176 -14.71 -3.84 6.60
CA GLU A 176 -13.58 -4.33 7.37
C GLU A 176 -12.31 -3.94 6.61
N MET A 177 -11.50 -3.09 7.22
CA MET A 177 -10.20 -2.70 6.67
C MET A 177 -9.22 -3.84 6.87
N GLY A 178 -8.58 -4.25 5.78
CA GLY A 178 -7.50 -5.22 5.79
C GLY A 178 -6.15 -4.53 5.96
N MET A 179 -5.32 -4.59 4.94
CA MET A 179 -4.01 -3.93 4.95
C MET A 179 -4.18 -2.41 4.83
N ASP A 180 -3.35 -1.67 5.57
CA ASP A 180 -3.24 -0.22 5.47
C ASP A 180 -1.77 0.19 5.56
N LEU A 181 -1.18 0.49 4.40
CA LEU A 181 0.21 0.91 4.24
C LEU A 181 0.22 2.29 3.59
N PRO A 182 0.69 3.32 4.27
CA PRO A 182 0.82 4.66 3.69
C PRO A 182 1.69 4.65 2.44
N ALA A 183 1.49 5.61 1.56
CA ALA A 183 2.47 5.87 0.51
C ALA A 183 3.74 6.47 1.10
N PHE A 184 4.85 6.24 0.42
CA PHE A 184 6.16 6.74 0.80
C PHE A 184 6.68 7.74 -0.22
N GLY A 185 7.34 8.79 0.27
CA GLY A 185 8.03 9.74 -0.58
C GLY A 185 9.08 10.54 0.18
N ILE A 186 10.27 10.65 -0.40
CA ILE A 186 11.36 11.51 0.04
C ILE A 186 11.88 12.29 -1.17
N ALA A 187 12.44 13.49 -0.96
CA ALA A 187 13.05 14.27 -2.03
C ALA A 187 14.25 13.53 -2.63
N ALA A 188 14.36 13.52 -3.96
CA ALA A 188 15.45 12.83 -4.65
C ALA A 188 16.85 13.44 -4.35
N ASP A 189 16.88 14.70 -3.95
CA ASP A 189 18.06 15.44 -3.52
C ASP A 189 18.27 15.45 -2.00
N ALA A 190 17.49 14.68 -1.24
CA ALA A 190 17.66 14.56 0.20
C ALA A 190 19.07 14.02 0.55
N PRO A 191 19.71 14.51 1.63
CA PRO A 191 21.07 14.11 1.99
C PRO A 191 21.26 12.59 2.11
N LEU A 192 20.29 11.89 2.70
CA LEU A 192 20.29 10.43 2.81
C LEU A 192 20.32 9.74 1.44
N VAL A 193 19.51 10.24 0.49
CA VAL A 193 19.42 9.65 -0.87
C VAL A 193 20.74 9.83 -1.61
N GLN A 194 21.29 11.03 -1.62
CA GLN A 194 22.57 11.31 -2.24
C GLN A 194 23.70 10.49 -1.65
N TRP A 195 23.73 10.39 -0.31
CA TRP A 195 24.72 9.60 0.42
C TRP A 195 24.60 8.10 0.09
N ALA A 196 23.40 7.55 0.09
CA ALA A 196 23.17 6.14 -0.25
C ALA A 196 23.59 5.83 -1.71
N GLN A 197 23.26 6.73 -2.66
CA GLN A 197 23.69 6.60 -4.06
C GLN A 197 25.21 6.65 -4.23
N GLN A 198 25.88 7.53 -3.48
CA GLN A 198 27.36 7.60 -3.48
C GLN A 198 27.97 6.31 -2.95
N LEU A 199 27.45 5.79 -1.85
CA LEU A 199 27.89 4.51 -1.28
C LEU A 199 27.65 3.33 -2.22
N ALA A 200 26.52 3.33 -2.93
CA ALA A 200 26.23 2.28 -3.91
C ALA A 200 27.04 2.43 -5.22
N GLY A 201 27.58 3.63 -5.51
CA GLY A 201 28.16 3.93 -6.82
C GLY A 201 27.09 4.05 -7.92
N SER A 202 25.83 4.28 -7.53
CA SER A 202 24.65 4.25 -8.42
C SER A 202 24.06 5.61 -8.73
N ALA A 203 24.76 6.70 -8.41
CA ALA A 203 24.27 8.07 -8.65
C ALA A 203 23.88 8.33 -10.12
N HIS A 204 24.57 7.66 -11.05
CA HIS A 204 24.29 7.75 -12.49
C HIS A 204 22.93 7.15 -12.91
N LEU A 205 22.33 6.29 -12.09
CA LEU A 205 21.02 5.67 -12.34
C LEU A 205 19.87 6.62 -12.01
N GLY A 206 20.14 7.71 -11.26
CA GLY A 206 19.11 8.58 -10.72
C GLY A 206 18.21 7.90 -9.69
N ALA A 207 17.33 8.66 -9.07
CA ALA A 207 16.33 8.14 -8.14
C ALA A 207 15.12 7.59 -8.90
N GLY A 208 14.50 6.53 -8.36
CA GLY A 208 13.32 5.87 -8.94
C GLY A 208 12.12 5.89 -8.02
N ALA A 209 10.98 5.40 -8.54
CA ALA A 209 9.80 5.08 -7.76
C ALA A 209 9.25 3.72 -8.17
N VAL A 210 8.51 3.05 -7.26
CA VAL A 210 7.91 1.74 -7.49
C VAL A 210 6.43 1.75 -7.13
N SER A 211 5.64 0.90 -7.79
CA SER A 211 4.20 0.84 -7.56
C SER A 211 3.79 -0.10 -6.41
N PHE A 212 4.68 -0.99 -5.97
CA PHE A 212 4.47 -1.82 -4.79
C PHE A 212 4.82 -1.05 -3.50
N ALA A 213 4.24 -1.46 -2.38
CA ALA A 213 4.52 -0.87 -1.07
C ALA A 213 5.66 -1.64 -0.40
N THR A 214 6.41 -0.94 0.47
CA THR A 214 7.49 -1.50 1.29
C THR A 214 7.40 -0.98 2.72
N GLU A 215 8.21 -1.49 3.63
CA GLU A 215 8.30 -0.98 5.00
C GLU A 215 8.76 0.48 5.11
N ALA A 216 9.30 1.07 4.03
CA ALA A 216 9.77 2.45 4.01
C ALA A 216 8.71 3.47 4.44
N SER A 217 7.44 3.22 4.11
CA SER A 217 6.33 4.07 4.53
C SER A 217 6.16 4.12 6.04
N MET A 218 6.43 3.01 6.73
CA MET A 218 6.28 2.90 8.17
C MET A 218 7.39 3.66 8.90
N PHE A 219 8.65 3.49 8.47
CA PHE A 219 9.79 4.27 8.99
C PHE A 219 9.62 5.76 8.73
N SER A 220 9.23 6.13 7.50
CA SER A 220 8.97 7.52 7.13
C SER A 220 7.85 8.14 7.96
N SER A 221 6.76 7.41 8.21
CA SER A 221 5.66 7.84 9.08
C SER A 221 6.09 8.01 10.54
N ALA A 222 7.11 7.28 10.99
CA ALA A 222 7.72 7.46 12.29
C ALA A 222 8.74 8.64 12.35
N GLY A 223 8.85 9.40 11.26
CA GLY A 223 9.75 10.56 11.17
C GLY A 223 11.22 10.21 10.92
N ILE A 224 11.52 9.00 10.49
CA ILE A 224 12.88 8.54 10.16
C ILE A 224 13.10 8.74 8.66
N PRO A 225 14.08 9.56 8.23
CA PRO A 225 14.45 9.67 6.82
C PRO A 225 14.73 8.28 6.24
N THR A 226 14.12 7.94 5.12
CA THR A 226 14.18 6.58 4.60
C THR A 226 14.44 6.58 3.09
N VAL A 227 15.23 5.61 2.62
CA VAL A 227 15.42 5.29 1.19
C VAL A 227 15.32 3.78 1.02
N VAL A 228 14.78 3.33 -0.12
CA VAL A 228 14.72 1.92 -0.45
C VAL A 228 15.84 1.62 -1.43
N MET A 229 16.69 0.63 -1.12
CA MET A 229 17.83 0.24 -1.95
C MET A 229 18.33 -1.13 -1.54
N GLY A 230 18.48 -2.02 -2.49
CA GLY A 230 19.12 -3.31 -2.24
C GLY A 230 19.46 -4.06 -3.53
N PRO A 231 20.15 -5.19 -3.41
CA PRO A 231 20.61 -5.98 -4.54
C PRO A 231 19.48 -6.80 -5.15
N GLY A 232 19.62 -7.15 -6.41
CA GLY A 232 18.66 -7.95 -7.17
C GLY A 232 17.61 -7.11 -7.87
N SER A 233 16.85 -7.75 -8.74
CA SER A 233 15.81 -7.10 -9.54
C SER A 233 14.42 -7.53 -9.09
N ILE A 234 13.52 -6.59 -8.93
CA ILE A 234 12.11 -6.85 -8.62
C ILE A 234 11.42 -7.73 -9.68
N GLU A 235 11.97 -7.79 -10.89
CA GLU A 235 11.45 -8.66 -11.93
C GLU A 235 11.61 -10.15 -11.61
N GLN A 236 12.48 -10.51 -10.68
CA GLN A 236 12.69 -11.89 -10.22
C GLN A 236 11.80 -12.25 -9.03
N ALA A 237 11.32 -11.27 -8.28
CA ALA A 237 10.54 -11.50 -7.08
C ALA A 237 9.23 -12.24 -7.37
N HIS A 238 8.85 -13.16 -6.47
CA HIS A 238 7.62 -13.95 -6.49
C HIS A 238 7.48 -14.85 -7.74
N LYS A 239 8.58 -15.24 -8.34
CA LYS A 239 8.62 -16.15 -9.49
C LYS A 239 9.22 -17.50 -9.10
N PRO A 240 8.82 -18.60 -9.78
CA PRO A 240 9.56 -19.85 -9.68
C PRO A 240 11.02 -19.65 -10.05
N ASP A 241 11.92 -20.33 -9.33
CA ASP A 241 13.38 -20.26 -9.54
C ASP A 241 13.95 -18.85 -9.38
N GLU A 242 13.39 -18.05 -8.47
CA GLU A 242 13.89 -16.73 -8.10
C GLU A 242 15.40 -16.77 -7.83
N TYR A 243 16.14 -15.83 -8.39
CA TYR A 243 17.59 -15.77 -8.25
C TYR A 243 18.10 -14.34 -8.09
N ILE A 244 19.31 -14.24 -7.55
CA ILE A 244 20.12 -13.03 -7.54
C ILE A 244 21.44 -13.29 -8.27
N SER A 245 21.91 -12.33 -9.07
CA SER A 245 23.21 -12.46 -9.74
C SER A 245 24.37 -12.22 -8.77
N TYR A 246 25.50 -12.91 -8.99
CA TYR A 246 26.74 -12.67 -8.23
C TYR A 246 27.21 -11.21 -8.33
N ALA A 247 26.96 -10.54 -9.44
CA ALA A 247 27.29 -9.12 -9.61
C ALA A 247 26.51 -8.23 -8.64
N GLN A 248 25.23 -8.53 -8.41
CA GLN A 248 24.40 -7.80 -7.46
C GLN A 248 24.82 -8.07 -6.00
N VAL A 249 25.18 -9.31 -5.68
CA VAL A 249 25.76 -9.65 -4.36
C VAL A 249 27.05 -8.87 -4.12
N ALA A 250 27.98 -8.88 -5.08
CA ALA A 250 29.23 -8.14 -4.98
C ALA A 250 29.03 -6.61 -4.88
N ALA A 251 28.03 -6.06 -5.57
CA ALA A 251 27.68 -4.64 -5.45
C ALA A 251 27.17 -4.29 -4.04
N CYS A 252 26.36 -5.16 -3.46
CA CYS A 252 25.87 -5.03 -2.10
C CYS A 252 27.00 -5.15 -1.06
N GLU A 253 27.90 -6.11 -1.20
CA GLU A 253 29.09 -6.24 -0.32
C GLU A 253 29.96 -4.98 -0.37
N ALA A 254 30.20 -4.46 -1.59
CA ALA A 254 30.96 -3.23 -1.77
C ALA A 254 30.25 -2.00 -1.14
N PHE A 255 28.92 -1.95 -1.21
CA PHE A 255 28.11 -0.96 -0.52
C PHE A 255 28.31 -1.04 1.00
N PHE A 256 28.18 -2.21 1.61
CA PHE A 256 28.39 -2.39 3.04
C PHE A 256 29.82 -2.07 3.49
N ALA A 257 30.81 -2.43 2.69
CA ALA A 257 32.20 -2.06 2.98
C ALA A 257 32.39 -0.54 3.04
N ARG A 258 31.79 0.20 2.09
CA ARG A 258 31.81 1.66 2.08
C ARG A 258 30.98 2.26 3.22
N LEU A 259 29.82 1.68 3.53
CA LEU A 259 28.97 2.10 4.65
C LEU A 259 29.71 2.02 6.00
N CYS A 260 30.43 0.91 6.24
CA CYS A 260 31.22 0.73 7.48
C CYS A 260 32.37 1.75 7.61
N ALA A 261 32.85 2.31 6.51
CA ALA A 261 33.92 3.30 6.48
C ALA A 261 33.43 4.76 6.35
N ALA A 262 32.15 4.96 6.14
CA ALA A 262 31.55 6.25 5.83
C ALA A 262 31.49 7.21 7.03
N GLU A 263 31.49 8.50 6.70
CA GLU A 263 31.09 9.57 7.63
C GLU A 263 29.55 9.75 7.62
N PRO A 264 28.96 10.34 8.66
CA PRO A 264 27.55 10.69 8.68
C PRO A 264 27.14 11.54 7.48
N PHE A 265 25.94 11.31 6.93
CA PHE A 265 25.35 12.23 5.97
C PHE A 265 24.79 13.48 6.68
N GLY A 266 24.79 14.62 5.99
CA GLY A 266 24.17 15.84 6.49
C GLY A 266 25.04 16.74 7.38
N ASN A 267 26.37 16.52 7.41
CA ASN A 267 27.34 17.45 7.98
C ASN A 267 27.80 18.48 6.94
#